data_bdbd55926cff331a85627058ab323f46
#
_entry.id   bdbd55926cff331a85627058ab323f46
#
_cell.length_a   1.000
_cell.length_b   1.000
_cell.length_c   1.000
_cell.angle_alpha   90.00
_cell.angle_beta   90.00
_cell.angle_gamma   90.00
#
_symmetry.space_group_name_H-M   'P 1'
#
loop_
_entity.id
_entity.type
_entity.pdbx_description
1 polymer ?
#
loop_
_entity_poly.entity_id
_entity_poly.type
_entity_poly.pdbx_seq_one_letter_code
_entity_poly.pdbx_strand_id
1 'polypeptide(L)'
;MDAILTLFPRLAMAAGLIASAAFVVFSLGPLRRLGLKPHSPLSTLTWIGVFGVFGILGTYVGDPVQHSYANLRAMSIITAGLFGGPLVGLGAGVVAGAHRILIDIGGFSALPCAIATIVEGLGAG
;
A
#
# COMPACT_ATOMS: atom_id res chain seq x y z
N MET A 1 6.05 27.17 -9.51
CA MET A 1 6.32 26.37 -10.72
C MET A 1 7.42 25.36 -10.46
N ASP A 2 8.48 25.75 -9.75
CA ASP A 2 9.64 24.89 -9.46
C ASP A 2 9.30 23.68 -8.56
N ALA A 3 8.35 23.82 -7.63
CA ALA A 3 7.90 22.73 -6.78
C ALA A 3 7.21 21.61 -7.57
N ILE A 4 6.46 21.92 -8.62
CA ILE A 4 5.80 20.93 -9.47
C ILE A 4 6.83 20.20 -10.33
N LEU A 5 7.83 20.91 -10.86
CA LEU A 5 8.89 20.33 -11.68
C LEU A 5 9.79 19.36 -10.90
N THR A 6 9.95 19.59 -9.58
CA THR A 6 10.74 18.68 -8.71
C THR A 6 9.90 17.54 -8.14
N LEU A 7 8.61 17.78 -7.89
CA LEU A 7 7.71 16.79 -7.32
C LEU A 7 7.34 15.67 -8.32
N PHE A 8 7.08 16.06 -9.57
CA PHE A 8 6.68 15.11 -10.62
C PHE A 8 7.67 13.96 -10.85
N PRO A 9 8.98 14.20 -11.06
CA PRO A 9 9.93 13.13 -11.24
C PRO A 9 10.09 12.25 -9.99
N ARG A 10 9.98 12.80 -8.79
CA ARG A 10 10.02 12.02 -7.54
C ARG A 10 8.83 11.09 -7.41
N LEU A 11 7.62 11.57 -7.67
CA LEU A 11 6.41 10.75 -7.67
C LEU A 11 6.48 9.67 -8.75
N ALA A 12 6.98 10.00 -9.94
CA ALA A 12 7.17 9.02 -11.02
C ALA A 12 8.19 7.94 -10.65
N MET A 13 9.30 8.31 -10.00
CA MET A 13 10.30 7.35 -9.49
C MET A 13 9.70 6.44 -8.42
N ALA A 14 8.95 7.00 -7.46
CA ALA A 14 8.32 6.23 -6.40
C ALA A 14 7.27 5.25 -6.97
N ALA A 15 6.42 5.71 -7.88
CA ALA A 15 5.45 4.86 -8.57
C ALA A 15 6.14 3.76 -9.39
N GLY A 16 7.23 4.09 -10.10
CA GLY A 16 8.04 3.15 -10.84
C GLY A 16 8.69 2.09 -9.97
N LEU A 17 9.22 2.47 -8.81
CA LEU A 17 9.78 1.53 -7.83
C LEU A 17 8.73 0.55 -7.30
N ILE A 18 7.57 1.05 -6.91
CA ILE A 18 6.46 0.22 -6.41
C ILE A 18 5.97 -0.72 -7.50
N ALA A 19 5.78 -0.22 -8.73
CA ALA A 19 5.35 -1.04 -9.86
C ALA A 19 6.38 -2.11 -10.21
N SER A 20 7.68 -1.76 -10.22
CA SER A 20 8.77 -2.70 -10.48
C SER A 20 8.89 -3.76 -9.40
N ALA A 21 8.79 -3.38 -8.12
CA ALA A 21 8.79 -4.30 -7.00
C ALA A 21 7.59 -5.25 -7.05
N ALA A 22 6.40 -4.73 -7.33
CA ALA A 22 5.21 -5.55 -7.54
C ALA A 22 5.40 -6.53 -8.71
N PHE A 23 5.91 -6.07 -9.84
CA PHE A 23 6.19 -6.91 -11.00
C PHE A 23 7.18 -8.03 -10.68
N VAL A 24 8.28 -7.72 -9.97
CA VAL A 24 9.26 -8.72 -9.53
C VAL A 24 8.62 -9.75 -8.61
N VAL A 25 7.83 -9.33 -7.62
CA VAL A 25 7.13 -10.24 -6.71
C VAL A 25 6.14 -11.15 -7.46
N PHE A 26 5.41 -10.59 -8.44
CA PHE A 26 4.51 -11.40 -9.28
C PHE A 26 5.25 -12.33 -10.24
N SER A 27 6.45 -11.96 -10.69
CA SER A 27 7.27 -12.78 -11.60
C SER A 27 7.98 -13.92 -10.89
N LEU A 28 8.29 -13.75 -9.60
CA LEU A 28 8.96 -14.76 -8.78
C LEU A 28 7.97 -15.86 -8.33
N GLY A 29 7.56 -16.71 -9.25
CA GLY A 29 7.02 -18.06 -9.07
C GLY A 29 6.01 -18.41 -7.97
N PRO A 30 6.21 -18.17 -6.70
CA PRO A 30 5.28 -18.63 -5.66
C PRO A 30 3.91 -17.95 -5.72
N LEU A 31 3.85 -16.66 -6.02
CA LEU A 31 2.59 -15.92 -6.14
C LEU A 31 1.83 -16.25 -7.43
N ARG A 32 2.54 -16.59 -8.51
CA ARG A 32 1.93 -17.08 -9.75
C ARG A 32 1.23 -18.43 -9.58
N ARG A 33 1.71 -19.26 -8.67
CA ARG A 33 1.08 -20.57 -8.31
C ARG A 33 -0.17 -20.40 -7.44
N LEU A 34 -0.29 -19.29 -6.71
CA LEU A 34 -1.44 -18.98 -5.85
C LEU A 34 -2.67 -18.51 -6.63
N GLY A 35 -2.54 -18.25 -7.94
CA GLY A 35 -3.63 -17.71 -8.78
C GLY A 35 -3.92 -16.24 -8.51
N LEU A 36 -4.71 -15.62 -9.38
CA LEU A 36 -5.07 -14.20 -9.27
C LEU A 36 -6.14 -13.91 -8.20
N LYS A 37 -6.76 -14.97 -7.64
CA LYS A 37 -7.73 -14.81 -6.54
C LYS A 37 -7.36 -15.75 -5.39
N PRO A 38 -7.42 -15.27 -4.14
CA PRO A 38 -7.18 -16.11 -2.98
C PRO A 38 -8.31 -17.15 -2.85
N HIS A 39 -7.98 -18.43 -3.02
CA HIS A 39 -8.92 -19.54 -2.90
C HIS A 39 -8.78 -20.32 -1.60
N SER A 40 -7.74 -20.00 -0.81
CA SER A 40 -7.46 -20.64 0.47
C SER A 40 -7.11 -19.60 1.53
N PRO A 41 -7.31 -19.89 2.82
CA PRO A 41 -6.95 -18.97 3.90
C PRO A 41 -5.45 -18.65 3.91
N LEU A 42 -4.60 -19.59 3.55
CA LEU A 42 -3.16 -19.38 3.46
C LEU A 42 -2.80 -18.42 2.32
N SER A 43 -3.47 -18.55 1.16
CA SER A 43 -3.31 -17.64 0.04
C SER A 43 -3.73 -16.21 0.41
N THR A 44 -4.88 -16.06 1.06
CA THR A 44 -5.37 -14.77 1.57
C THR A 44 -4.36 -14.11 2.50
N LEU A 45 -3.81 -14.88 3.45
CA LEU A 45 -2.80 -14.37 4.39
C LEU A 45 -1.52 -13.93 3.68
N THR A 46 -1.07 -14.68 2.68
CA THR A 46 0.10 -14.33 1.87
C THR A 46 -0.11 -13.02 1.11
N TRP A 47 -1.28 -12.85 0.49
CA TRP A 47 -1.64 -11.62 -0.20
C TRP A 47 -1.71 -10.41 0.74
N ILE A 48 -2.31 -10.58 1.93
CA ILE A 48 -2.33 -9.56 2.99
C ILE A 48 -0.91 -9.17 3.38
N GLY A 49 -0.02 -10.15 3.59
CA GLY A 49 1.37 -9.90 3.95
C GLY A 49 2.12 -9.12 2.87
N VAL A 50 2.02 -9.55 1.62
CA VAL A 50 2.69 -8.91 0.49
C VAL A 50 2.23 -7.46 0.32
N PHE A 51 0.93 -7.24 0.21
CA PHE A 51 0.40 -5.88 0.02
C PHE A 51 0.52 -5.02 1.27
N GLY A 52 0.47 -5.60 2.47
CA GLY A 52 0.76 -4.91 3.72
C GLY A 52 2.19 -4.37 3.76
N VAL A 53 3.18 -5.18 3.36
CA VAL A 53 4.58 -4.75 3.24
C VAL A 53 4.72 -3.64 2.19
N PHE A 54 4.08 -3.76 1.04
CA PHE A 54 4.08 -2.68 0.04
C PHE A 54 3.42 -1.40 0.55
N GLY A 55 2.36 -1.51 1.34
CA GLY A 55 1.74 -0.38 2.01
C GLY A 55 2.69 0.31 2.99
N ILE A 56 3.45 -0.47 3.75
CA ILE A 56 4.49 0.04 4.66
C ILE A 56 5.60 0.75 3.87
N LEU A 57 6.14 0.11 2.83
CA LEU A 57 7.14 0.71 1.96
C LEU A 57 6.66 2.01 1.32
N GLY A 58 5.38 2.07 0.90
CA GLY A 58 4.76 3.28 0.38
C GLY A 58 4.71 4.44 1.39
N THR A 59 4.77 4.14 2.69
CA THR A 59 4.87 5.17 3.74
C THR A 59 6.25 5.82 3.77
N TYR A 60 7.31 5.03 3.55
CA TYR A 60 8.69 5.54 3.59
C TYR A 60 9.13 6.22 2.29
N VAL A 61 8.55 5.81 1.16
CA VAL A 61 8.87 6.36 -0.16
C VAL A 61 8.08 7.64 -0.45
N GLY A 62 7.04 7.92 0.35
CA GLY A 62 6.22 9.14 0.22
C GLY A 62 7.02 10.41 0.52
N ASP A 63 6.95 11.38 -0.38
CA ASP A 63 7.56 12.70 -0.18
C ASP A 63 6.78 13.51 0.88
N PRO A 64 7.47 14.20 1.80
CA PRO A 64 6.82 15.12 2.71
C PRO A 64 6.33 16.35 1.94
N VAL A 65 5.03 16.49 1.78
CA VAL A 65 4.39 17.66 1.19
C VAL A 65 3.65 18.39 2.30
N GLN A 66 4.10 19.62 2.62
CA GLN A 66 3.46 20.50 3.62
C GLN A 66 3.11 19.80 4.95
N HIS A 67 4.08 19.11 5.55
CA HIS A 67 3.90 18.31 6.78
C HIS A 67 2.99 17.07 6.64
N SER A 68 2.64 16.66 5.41
CA SER A 68 1.96 15.41 5.12
C SER A 68 2.74 14.60 4.09
N TYR A 69 2.66 13.27 4.20
CA TYR A 69 3.30 12.36 3.22
C TYR A 69 2.34 12.08 2.07
N ALA A 70 2.80 12.23 0.83
CA ALA A 70 2.03 11.82 -0.33
C ALA A 70 1.66 10.33 -0.22
N ASN A 71 0.39 10.01 -0.37
CA ASN A 71 -0.17 8.72 0.04
C ASN A 71 0.03 7.63 -1.03
N LEU A 72 1.30 7.26 -1.29
CA LEU A 72 1.63 6.11 -2.16
C LEU A 72 1.16 4.77 -1.56
N ARG A 73 0.96 4.73 -0.26
CA ARG A 73 0.40 3.59 0.45
C ARG A 73 -1.01 3.24 -0.03
N ALA A 74 -1.85 4.23 -0.30
CA ALA A 74 -3.20 4.04 -0.79
C ALA A 74 -3.24 3.22 -2.09
N MET A 75 -2.31 3.48 -3.01
CA MET A 75 -2.19 2.74 -4.26
C MET A 75 -2.02 1.24 -4.03
N SER A 76 -1.13 0.85 -3.11
CA SER A 76 -0.88 -0.56 -2.77
C SER A 76 -2.10 -1.22 -2.16
N ILE A 77 -2.80 -0.51 -1.27
CA ILE A 77 -3.96 -1.02 -0.55
C ILE A 77 -5.20 -1.13 -1.46
N ILE A 78 -5.43 -0.14 -2.33
CA ILE A 78 -6.48 -0.20 -3.34
C ILE A 78 -6.22 -1.37 -4.31
N THR A 79 -4.98 -1.54 -4.74
CA THR A 79 -4.59 -2.68 -5.58
C THR A 79 -4.84 -4.01 -4.88
N ALA A 80 -4.54 -4.11 -3.59
CA ALA A 80 -4.83 -5.28 -2.78
C ALA A 80 -6.32 -5.62 -2.75
N GLY A 81 -7.18 -4.61 -2.59
CA GLY A 81 -8.64 -4.78 -2.64
C GLY A 81 -9.12 -5.25 -4.01
N LEU A 82 -8.69 -4.57 -5.08
CA LEU A 82 -9.11 -4.87 -6.45
C LEU A 82 -8.73 -6.29 -6.91
N PHE A 83 -7.53 -6.75 -6.59
CA PHE A 83 -7.05 -8.06 -7.03
C PHE A 83 -7.31 -9.18 -6.03
N GLY A 84 -7.23 -8.89 -4.74
CA GLY A 84 -7.38 -9.87 -3.67
C GLY A 84 -8.78 -9.94 -3.06
N GLY A 85 -9.63 -8.95 -3.36
CA GLY A 85 -10.97 -8.81 -2.78
C GLY A 85 -10.97 -8.06 -1.44
N PRO A 86 -12.17 -7.84 -0.84
CA PRO A 86 -12.35 -6.96 0.32
C PRO A 86 -11.59 -7.45 1.56
N LEU A 87 -11.44 -8.76 1.74
CA LEU A 87 -10.69 -9.31 2.87
C LEU A 87 -9.18 -9.02 2.77
N VAL A 88 -8.62 -9.14 1.57
CA VAL A 88 -7.19 -8.83 1.34
C VAL A 88 -6.96 -7.34 1.47
N GLY A 89 -7.81 -6.51 0.87
CA GLY A 89 -7.72 -5.06 0.97
C GLY A 89 -7.84 -4.57 2.41
N LEU A 90 -8.82 -5.08 3.16
CA LEU A 90 -9.00 -4.78 4.58
C LEU A 90 -7.78 -5.21 5.40
N GLY A 91 -7.32 -6.44 5.23
CA GLY A 91 -6.17 -6.98 5.96
C GLY A 91 -4.89 -6.20 5.70
N ALA A 92 -4.57 -5.92 4.44
CA ALA A 92 -3.43 -5.10 4.05
C ALA A 92 -3.56 -3.66 4.58
N GLY A 93 -4.77 -3.08 4.53
CA GLY A 93 -5.09 -1.77 5.09
C GLY A 93 -4.87 -1.70 6.60
N VAL A 94 -5.28 -2.73 7.34
CA VAL A 94 -5.05 -2.82 8.79
C VAL A 94 -3.56 -2.90 9.10
N VAL A 95 -2.80 -3.74 8.40
CA VAL A 95 -1.34 -3.87 8.58
C VAL A 95 -0.63 -2.54 8.32
N ALA A 96 -0.90 -1.90 7.19
CA ALA A 96 -0.27 -0.63 6.83
C ALA A 96 -0.75 0.54 7.70
N GLY A 97 -2.02 0.55 8.08
CA GLY A 97 -2.61 1.56 8.97
C GLY A 97 -2.08 1.47 10.40
N ALA A 98 -2.00 0.26 10.95
CA ALA A 98 -1.41 0.04 12.29
C ALA A 98 0.05 0.47 12.33
N HIS A 99 0.83 0.11 11.32
CA HIS A 99 2.22 0.54 11.20
C HIS A 99 2.34 2.09 11.17
N ARG A 100 1.43 2.78 10.47
CA ARG A 100 1.40 4.26 10.43
C ARG A 100 1.17 4.87 11.81
N ILE A 101 0.26 4.29 12.61
CA ILE A 101 0.01 4.73 13.99
C ILE A 101 1.27 4.53 14.86
N LEU A 102 1.96 3.38 14.69
CA LEU A 102 3.15 3.06 15.47
C LEU A 102 4.34 4.00 15.20
N ILE A 103 4.49 4.48 13.96
CA ILE A 103 5.58 5.41 13.60
C ILE A 103 5.32 6.81 14.15
N ASP A 104 4.09 7.24 14.19
CA ASP A 104 3.73 8.62 14.51
C ASP A 104 2.66 8.65 15.62
N ILE A 105 3.01 8.04 16.76
CA ILE A 105 2.14 7.98 17.93
C ILE A 105 1.87 9.40 18.44
N GLY A 106 0.62 9.83 18.30
CA GLY A 106 0.19 11.18 18.67
C GLY A 106 0.28 12.23 17.56
N GLY A 107 0.74 11.86 16.37
CA GLY A 107 0.69 12.72 15.20
C GLY A 107 -0.75 13.02 14.75
N PHE A 108 -1.01 14.28 14.43
CA PHE A 108 -2.34 14.76 14.02
C PHE A 108 -2.92 13.96 12.83
N SER A 109 -2.09 13.53 11.91
CA SER A 109 -2.50 12.80 10.70
C SER A 109 -2.47 11.28 10.83
N ALA A 110 -1.92 10.71 11.91
CA ALA A 110 -1.72 9.27 12.04
C ALA A 110 -3.03 8.50 12.03
N LEU A 111 -3.97 8.89 12.88
CA LEU A 111 -5.27 8.22 13.02
C LEU A 111 -6.18 8.41 11.79
N PRO A 112 -6.40 9.63 11.26
CA PRO A 112 -7.18 9.82 10.03
C PRO A 112 -6.62 9.06 8.83
N CYS A 113 -5.29 9.07 8.65
CA CYS A 113 -4.64 8.34 7.57
C CYS A 113 -4.77 6.82 7.72
N ALA A 114 -4.70 6.29 8.93
CA ALA A 114 -4.88 4.87 9.18
C ALA A 114 -6.30 4.42 8.85
N ILE A 115 -7.30 5.17 9.33
CA ILE A 115 -8.72 4.90 9.04
C ILE A 115 -8.99 4.97 7.54
N ALA A 116 -8.51 6.02 6.86
CA ALA A 116 -8.66 6.17 5.41
C ALA A 116 -8.08 4.96 4.66
N THR A 117 -6.88 4.51 5.03
CA THR A 117 -6.22 3.35 4.43
C THR A 117 -7.04 2.06 4.59
N ILE A 118 -7.63 1.84 5.75
CA ILE A 118 -8.49 0.66 6.01
C ILE A 118 -9.76 0.73 5.17
N VAL A 119 -10.41 1.89 5.11
CA VAL A 119 -11.63 2.12 4.33
C VAL A 119 -11.36 1.98 2.83
N GLU A 120 -10.24 2.52 2.33
CA GLU A 120 -9.81 2.38 0.94
C GLU A 120 -9.62 0.91 0.56
N GLY A 121 -8.98 0.12 1.42
CA GLY A 121 -8.75 -1.31 1.19
C GLY A 121 -10.05 -2.11 1.14
N LEU A 122 -10.98 -1.82 2.04
CA LEU A 122 -12.29 -2.47 2.07
C LEU A 122 -13.16 -2.05 0.89
N GLY A 123 -13.16 -0.76 0.55
CA GLY A 123 -14.01 -0.20 -0.51
C GLY A 123 -13.54 -0.53 -1.93
N ALA A 124 -12.27 -0.90 -2.10
CA ALA A 124 -11.71 -1.28 -3.40
C ALA A 124 -12.01 -2.75 -3.78
N GLY A 125 -12.37 -3.59 -2.83
CA GLY A 125 -12.69 -5.01 -3.06
C GLY A 125 -14.16 -5.29 -3.16
#